data_351ae49be228fa7e0853a972373b4186
#
_entry.id   351ae49be228fa7e0853a972373b4186
#
_cell.length_a   1.000
_cell.length_b   1.000
_cell.length_c   1.000
_cell.angle_alpha   90.00
_cell.angle_beta   90.00
_cell.angle_gamma   90.00
#
_symmetry.space_group_name_H-M   'P 1'
#
loop_
_entity.id
_entity.type
_entity.pdbx_description
1 polymer ?
#
loop_
_entity_poly.entity_id
_entity_poly.type
_entity_poly.pdbx_seq_one_letter_code
_entity_poly.pdbx_strand_id
1 'polypeptide(L)'
;MPELQGTNILFRRWATSPASPKAVFLLVHGLGAHSARWGFLAGHLAERGFASYAVELRGFGRTPERPRGHIGSFRVWDRDILELGDIARRENPGKKIFLLGESMGSLLAFNLACRNADKFAGQVLIAPAFKNRMKFPLSAYLKLVSLLLFNPTLTVDVPFTSEMVTRDPEYLQVMNASPDELRVASLKCLFNFLPAQAGSRRLAKKLAVPTLFLIPGVDLLIDERAGRKMFQKLPLADKTLLDYPDMLHALSIDLGREKVFNDILDWVAPRA
;
A
#
# COMPACT_ATOMS: atom_id res chain seq x y z
N MET A 1 -15.94 -1.76 -11.01
CA MET A 1 -15.04 -2.38 -12.00
C MET A 1 -13.83 -1.48 -12.16
N PRO A 2 -12.61 -1.98 -12.42
CA PRO A 2 -11.49 -1.12 -12.76
C PRO A 2 -11.83 -0.37 -14.05
N GLU A 3 -11.69 0.96 -14.06
CA GLU A 3 -11.99 1.78 -15.22
C GLU A 3 -10.73 2.01 -16.06
N LEU A 4 -10.78 1.59 -17.33
CA LEU A 4 -9.86 2.01 -18.37
C LEU A 4 -10.52 3.20 -19.10
N GLN A 5 -10.35 4.42 -18.60
CA GLN A 5 -10.80 5.60 -19.33
C GLN A 5 -9.60 6.43 -19.79
N GLY A 6 -9.12 6.17 -21.00
CA GLY A 6 -8.11 7.00 -21.66
C GLY A 6 -6.75 7.07 -20.97
N THR A 7 -6.44 6.13 -20.06
CA THR A 7 -5.22 6.04 -19.27
C THR A 7 -4.58 4.68 -19.43
N ASN A 8 -3.25 4.60 -19.26
CA ASN A 8 -2.53 3.32 -19.28
C ASN A 8 -2.54 2.59 -17.92
N ILE A 9 -3.35 3.04 -16.96
CA ILE A 9 -3.45 2.46 -15.61
C ILE A 9 -4.85 1.95 -15.33
N LEU A 10 -4.94 0.86 -14.57
CA LEU A 10 -6.20 0.37 -14.01
C LEU A 10 -6.36 0.91 -12.60
N PHE A 11 -7.58 1.35 -12.27
CA PHE A 11 -7.91 1.81 -10.92
C PHE A 11 -9.38 1.63 -10.59
N ARG A 12 -9.73 1.70 -9.31
CA ARG A 12 -11.10 1.79 -8.81
C ARG A 12 -11.35 3.15 -8.22
N ARG A 13 -12.59 3.64 -8.35
CA ARG A 13 -13.02 4.89 -7.76
C ARG A 13 -14.25 4.65 -6.88
N TRP A 14 -14.27 5.29 -5.72
CA TRP A 14 -15.44 5.44 -4.87
C TRP A 14 -15.73 6.92 -4.74
N ALA A 15 -16.85 7.34 -5.35
CA ALA A 15 -17.32 8.71 -5.32
C ALA A 15 -18.14 8.96 -4.04
N THR A 16 -18.30 10.23 -3.71
CA THR A 16 -19.15 10.67 -2.60
C THR A 16 -20.51 11.12 -3.07
N SER A 17 -21.48 11.17 -2.15
CA SER A 17 -22.75 11.86 -2.33
C SER A 17 -22.89 12.89 -1.21
N PRO A 18 -22.93 14.20 -1.49
CA PRO A 18 -22.87 14.86 -2.82
C PRO A 18 -21.52 14.72 -3.53
N ALA A 19 -21.48 15.02 -4.83
CA ALA A 19 -20.31 14.79 -5.70
C ALA A 19 -19.05 15.63 -5.38
N SER A 20 -19.11 16.53 -4.39
CA SER A 20 -17.95 17.33 -3.94
C SER A 20 -17.37 16.77 -2.65
N PRO A 21 -16.28 15.99 -2.71
CA PRO A 21 -15.69 15.39 -1.52
C PRO A 21 -15.00 16.45 -0.63
N LYS A 22 -14.86 16.13 0.67
CA LYS A 22 -14.06 16.92 1.62
C LYS A 22 -12.59 16.87 1.23
N ALA A 23 -12.11 15.69 0.94
CA ALA A 23 -10.76 15.42 0.41
C ALA A 23 -10.75 14.08 -0.35
N VAL A 24 -9.62 13.74 -0.95
CA VAL A 24 -9.45 12.55 -1.80
C VAL A 24 -8.34 11.67 -1.26
N PHE A 25 -8.56 10.36 -1.25
CA PHE A 25 -7.56 9.36 -0.93
C PHE A 25 -7.03 8.67 -2.19
N LEU A 26 -5.71 8.54 -2.30
CA LEU A 26 -5.05 7.60 -3.20
C LEU A 26 -4.65 6.35 -2.41
N LEU A 27 -5.18 5.20 -2.78
CA LEU A 27 -5.02 3.94 -2.07
C LEU A 27 -4.07 3.01 -2.83
N VAL A 28 -3.04 2.52 -2.15
CA VAL A 28 -1.98 1.68 -2.74
C VAL A 28 -1.92 0.34 -1.99
N HIS A 29 -2.25 -0.74 -2.68
CA HIS A 29 -2.33 -2.08 -2.10
C HIS A 29 -0.96 -2.75 -1.89
N GLY A 30 -0.93 -3.82 -1.08
CA GLY A 30 0.25 -4.63 -0.79
C GLY A 30 0.59 -5.66 -1.87
N LEU A 31 1.66 -6.42 -1.64
CA LEU A 31 2.10 -7.51 -2.50
C LEU A 31 1.03 -8.61 -2.55
N GLY A 32 0.71 -9.07 -3.75
CA GLY A 32 -0.30 -10.11 -3.97
C GLY A 32 -1.74 -9.64 -3.91
N ALA A 33 -2.00 -8.45 -3.37
CA ALA A 33 -3.31 -7.83 -3.27
C ALA A 33 -3.74 -7.14 -4.58
N HIS A 34 -4.91 -6.53 -4.53
CA HIS A 34 -5.51 -5.79 -5.65
C HIS A 34 -6.40 -4.63 -5.15
N SER A 35 -6.76 -3.73 -6.06
CA SER A 35 -7.52 -2.51 -5.72
C SER A 35 -8.85 -2.74 -5.01
N ALA A 36 -9.53 -3.88 -5.27
CA ALA A 36 -10.83 -4.17 -4.64
C ALA A 36 -10.73 -4.47 -3.13
N ARG A 37 -9.54 -4.80 -2.59
CA ARG A 37 -9.37 -4.97 -1.13
C ARG A 37 -9.74 -3.73 -0.33
N TRP A 38 -9.66 -2.57 -0.95
CA TRP A 38 -10.00 -1.30 -0.32
C TRP A 38 -11.51 -1.06 -0.14
N GLY A 39 -12.36 -2.00 -0.60
CA GLY A 39 -13.83 -1.83 -0.62
C GLY A 39 -14.41 -1.41 0.72
N PHE A 40 -14.01 -2.04 1.84
CA PHE A 40 -14.50 -1.68 3.18
C PHE A 40 -14.08 -0.26 3.58
N LEU A 41 -12.78 0.04 3.51
CA LEU A 41 -12.28 1.36 3.87
C LEU A 41 -12.86 2.44 2.94
N ALA A 42 -12.83 2.21 1.63
CA ALA A 42 -13.30 3.20 0.67
C ALA A 42 -14.82 3.46 0.76
N GLY A 43 -15.62 2.43 1.07
CA GLY A 43 -17.04 2.58 1.38
C GLY A 43 -17.26 3.44 2.63
N HIS A 44 -16.56 3.12 3.72
CA HIS A 44 -16.61 3.88 4.97
C HIS A 44 -16.19 5.35 4.80
N LEU A 45 -15.16 5.60 3.99
CA LEU A 45 -14.71 6.96 3.66
C LEU A 45 -15.77 7.71 2.81
N ALA A 46 -16.37 7.05 1.82
CA ALA A 46 -17.37 7.65 0.93
C ALA A 46 -18.62 8.10 1.69
N GLU A 47 -19.12 7.29 2.63
CA GLU A 47 -20.23 7.63 3.53
C GLU A 47 -19.98 8.90 4.36
N ARG A 48 -18.70 9.22 4.61
CA ARG A 48 -18.28 10.39 5.40
C ARG A 48 -17.81 11.57 4.55
N GLY A 49 -17.99 11.46 3.23
CA GLY A 49 -17.72 12.54 2.28
C GLY A 49 -16.28 12.61 1.79
N PHE A 50 -15.53 11.49 1.80
CA PHE A 50 -14.18 11.41 1.25
C PHE A 50 -14.18 10.50 0.01
N ALA A 51 -13.71 10.99 -1.12
CA ALA A 51 -13.55 10.18 -2.32
C ALA A 51 -12.27 9.34 -2.25
N SER A 52 -12.26 8.19 -2.93
CA SER A 52 -11.11 7.29 -2.96
C SER A 52 -10.82 6.79 -4.37
N TYR A 53 -9.52 6.72 -4.70
CA TYR A 53 -8.98 6.18 -5.94
C TYR A 53 -7.93 5.13 -5.59
N ALA A 54 -8.16 3.88 -5.94
CA ALA A 54 -7.26 2.77 -5.66
C ALA A 54 -6.58 2.30 -6.94
N VAL A 55 -5.26 2.44 -7.02
CA VAL A 55 -4.48 1.93 -8.15
C VAL A 55 -4.50 0.41 -8.17
N GLU A 56 -4.58 -0.17 -9.36
CA GLU A 56 -4.26 -1.58 -9.58
C GLU A 56 -2.80 -1.65 -10.02
N LEU A 57 -1.91 -2.09 -9.14
CA LEU A 57 -0.48 -2.13 -9.44
C LEU A 57 -0.18 -3.14 -10.55
N ARG A 58 0.57 -2.69 -11.59
CA ARG A 58 0.91 -3.54 -12.74
C ARG A 58 1.51 -4.87 -12.32
N GLY A 59 1.09 -5.94 -12.99
CA GLY A 59 1.45 -7.31 -12.66
C GLY A 59 0.54 -7.96 -11.61
N PHE A 60 -0.36 -7.21 -10.98
CA PHE A 60 -1.29 -7.69 -9.96
C PHE A 60 -2.75 -7.44 -10.34
N GLY A 61 -3.67 -8.07 -9.58
CA GLY A 61 -5.09 -7.94 -9.82
C GLY A 61 -5.49 -8.26 -11.26
N ARG A 62 -6.21 -7.34 -11.90
CA ARG A 62 -6.71 -7.50 -13.27
C ARG A 62 -5.87 -6.81 -14.34
N THR A 63 -4.66 -6.39 -14.01
CA THR A 63 -3.78 -5.79 -15.00
C THR A 63 -3.36 -6.80 -16.07
N PRO A 64 -3.12 -6.34 -17.35
CA PRO A 64 -2.84 -7.23 -18.46
C PRO A 64 -1.39 -7.76 -18.47
N GLU A 65 -0.50 -7.22 -17.68
CA GLU A 65 0.92 -7.57 -17.66
C GLU A 65 1.17 -9.04 -17.39
N ARG A 66 2.15 -9.59 -18.09
CA ARG A 66 2.59 -10.98 -17.95
C ARG A 66 4.13 -11.06 -17.87
N PRO A 67 4.68 -12.03 -17.11
CA PRO A 67 3.95 -12.92 -16.20
C PRO A 67 3.32 -12.16 -15.04
N ARG A 68 2.22 -12.66 -14.49
CA ARG A 68 1.60 -12.07 -13.29
C ARG A 68 2.58 -12.10 -12.12
N GLY A 69 2.49 -11.07 -11.24
CA GLY A 69 3.44 -10.91 -10.13
C GLY A 69 4.79 -10.32 -10.55
N HIS A 70 4.95 -9.93 -11.82
CA HIS A 70 6.19 -9.32 -12.31
C HIS A 70 6.10 -7.81 -12.41
N ILE A 71 7.20 -7.17 -12.00
CA ILE A 71 7.50 -5.76 -12.28
C ILE A 71 9.01 -5.58 -12.40
N GLY A 72 9.47 -4.90 -13.42
CA GLY A 72 10.90 -4.64 -13.64
C GLY A 72 11.48 -3.63 -12.63
N SER A 73 10.68 -2.65 -12.19
CA SER A 73 11.09 -1.64 -11.22
C SER A 73 9.87 -1.04 -10.51
N PHE A 74 9.99 -0.75 -9.21
CA PHE A 74 8.98 -0.02 -8.44
C PHE A 74 8.75 1.41 -8.94
N ARG A 75 9.68 1.97 -9.71
CA ARG A 75 9.50 3.28 -10.38
C ARG A 75 8.34 3.28 -11.40
N VAL A 76 7.97 2.11 -11.92
CA VAL A 76 6.78 2.01 -12.79
C VAL A 76 5.54 2.29 -11.96
N TRP A 77 5.43 1.67 -10.79
CA TRP A 77 4.33 1.92 -9.86
C TRP A 77 4.32 3.35 -9.29
N ASP A 78 5.51 3.92 -9.01
CA ASP A 78 5.60 5.34 -8.62
C ASP A 78 4.94 6.25 -9.66
N ARG A 79 5.18 6.00 -10.97
CA ARG A 79 4.57 6.77 -12.07
C ARG A 79 3.06 6.54 -12.15
N ASP A 80 2.60 5.29 -12.04
CA ASP A 80 1.19 4.95 -12.08
C ASP A 80 0.42 5.62 -10.92
N ILE A 81 0.98 5.65 -9.71
CA ILE A 81 0.38 6.33 -8.55
C ILE A 81 0.32 7.84 -8.75
N LEU A 82 1.37 8.45 -9.34
CA LEU A 82 1.38 9.89 -9.64
C LEU A 82 0.36 10.22 -10.74
N GLU A 83 0.26 9.41 -11.78
CA GLU A 83 -0.75 9.56 -12.85
C GLU A 83 -2.17 9.48 -12.27
N LEU A 84 -2.43 8.51 -11.38
CA LEU A 84 -3.71 8.44 -10.66
C LEU A 84 -3.96 9.67 -9.81
N GLY A 85 -2.93 10.22 -9.18
CA GLY A 85 -3.00 11.47 -8.43
C GLY A 85 -3.40 12.66 -9.33
N ASP A 86 -2.87 12.72 -10.56
CA ASP A 86 -3.21 13.77 -11.51
C ASP A 86 -4.65 13.61 -12.05
N ILE A 87 -5.12 12.37 -12.24
CA ILE A 87 -6.54 12.08 -12.55
C ILE A 87 -7.43 12.57 -11.41
N ALA A 88 -7.11 12.18 -10.17
CA ALA A 88 -7.89 12.55 -9.00
C ALA A 88 -7.97 14.06 -8.79
N ARG A 89 -6.90 14.82 -9.09
CA ARG A 89 -6.89 16.29 -9.04
C ARG A 89 -7.76 16.91 -10.11
N ARG A 90 -7.73 16.38 -11.33
CA ARG A 90 -8.60 16.89 -12.43
C ARG A 90 -10.07 16.67 -12.14
N GLU A 91 -10.41 15.51 -11.56
CA GLU A 91 -11.81 15.19 -11.21
C GLU A 91 -12.30 15.90 -9.93
N ASN A 92 -11.37 16.33 -9.06
CA ASN A 92 -11.71 16.99 -7.79
C ASN A 92 -10.86 18.26 -7.61
N PRO A 93 -11.09 19.31 -8.41
CA PRO A 93 -10.30 20.53 -8.38
C PRO A 93 -10.33 21.20 -7.01
N GLY A 94 -9.17 21.64 -6.54
CA GLY A 94 -8.98 22.31 -5.25
C GLY A 94 -9.05 21.40 -4.02
N LYS A 95 -9.27 20.10 -4.17
CA LYS A 95 -9.32 19.16 -3.04
C LYS A 95 -7.95 18.65 -2.66
N LYS A 96 -7.73 18.55 -1.36
CA LYS A 96 -6.52 17.95 -0.80
C LYS A 96 -6.46 16.44 -1.08
N ILE A 97 -5.26 15.95 -1.37
CA ILE A 97 -5.02 14.53 -1.63
C ILE A 97 -4.20 13.93 -0.50
N PHE A 98 -4.71 12.84 0.06
CA PHE A 98 -4.02 12.00 1.04
C PHE A 98 -3.58 10.70 0.38
N LEU A 99 -2.33 10.31 0.60
CA LEU A 99 -1.78 9.05 0.10
C LEU A 99 -1.88 8.00 1.20
N LEU A 100 -2.50 6.85 0.91
CA LEU A 100 -2.66 5.78 1.86
C LEU A 100 -2.12 4.48 1.25
N GLY A 101 -1.28 3.78 1.98
CA GLY A 101 -0.77 2.48 1.57
C GLY A 101 -0.85 1.44 2.67
N GLU A 102 -0.85 0.16 2.28
CA GLU A 102 -0.76 -0.97 3.20
C GLU A 102 0.40 -1.88 2.81
N SER A 103 1.23 -2.29 3.76
CA SER A 103 2.36 -3.22 3.54
C SER A 103 3.37 -2.66 2.51
N MET A 104 3.56 -3.35 1.39
CA MET A 104 4.34 -2.86 0.25
C MET A 104 3.80 -1.51 -0.24
N GLY A 105 2.49 -1.33 -0.28
CA GLY A 105 1.87 -0.05 -0.65
C GLY A 105 2.29 1.09 0.27
N SER A 106 2.46 0.84 1.58
CA SER A 106 3.02 1.83 2.52
C SER A 106 4.46 2.18 2.24
N LEU A 107 5.29 1.20 1.84
CA LEU A 107 6.68 1.46 1.43
C LEU A 107 6.76 2.34 0.19
N LEU A 108 5.90 2.07 -0.80
CA LEU A 108 5.77 2.89 -2.02
C LEU A 108 5.27 4.30 -1.68
N ALA A 109 4.19 4.40 -0.91
CA ALA A 109 3.61 5.67 -0.47
C ALA A 109 4.64 6.54 0.26
N PHE A 110 5.34 5.97 1.23
CA PHE A 110 6.40 6.67 1.98
C PHE A 110 7.47 7.22 1.06
N ASN A 111 8.04 6.36 0.20
CA ASN A 111 9.11 6.78 -0.73
C ASN A 111 8.63 7.83 -1.73
N LEU A 112 7.37 7.73 -2.17
CA LEU A 112 6.77 8.67 -3.10
C LEU A 112 6.53 10.03 -2.45
N ALA A 113 5.94 10.07 -1.25
CA ALA A 113 5.70 11.30 -0.49
C ALA A 113 7.00 12.02 -0.14
N CYS A 114 8.07 11.29 0.20
CA CYS A 114 9.40 11.89 0.41
C CYS A 114 9.97 12.60 -0.83
N ARG A 115 9.57 12.19 -2.03
CA ARG A 115 10.07 12.76 -3.29
C ARG A 115 9.15 13.84 -3.86
N ASN A 116 7.87 13.85 -3.47
CA ASN A 116 6.80 14.67 -4.04
C ASN A 116 5.91 15.23 -2.92
N ALA A 117 6.52 15.87 -1.93
CA ALA A 117 5.80 16.36 -0.75
C ALA A 117 4.74 17.41 -1.10
N ASP A 118 4.96 18.18 -2.15
CA ASP A 118 4.03 19.19 -2.67
C ASP A 118 2.72 18.61 -3.23
N LYS A 119 2.71 17.33 -3.54
CA LYS A 119 1.55 16.65 -4.14
C LYS A 119 0.55 16.09 -3.13
N PHE A 120 0.89 16.01 -1.85
CA PHE A 120 0.08 15.33 -0.84
C PHE A 120 -0.10 16.20 0.42
N ALA A 121 -1.34 16.28 0.90
CA ALA A 121 -1.66 16.96 2.16
C ALA A 121 -1.29 16.14 3.41
N GLY A 122 -1.14 14.82 3.24
CA GLY A 122 -0.78 13.88 4.29
C GLY A 122 -0.64 12.46 3.75
N GLN A 123 -0.07 11.58 4.56
CA GLN A 123 -0.02 10.14 4.24
C GLN A 123 -0.39 9.25 5.42
N VAL A 124 -0.99 8.09 5.11
CA VAL A 124 -1.33 7.04 6.07
C VAL A 124 -0.59 5.77 5.67
N LEU A 125 0.16 5.20 6.59
CA LEU A 125 1.02 4.04 6.38
C LEU A 125 0.55 2.89 7.28
N ILE A 126 -0.15 1.92 6.70
CA ILE A 126 -0.64 0.72 7.38
C ILE A 126 0.42 -0.39 7.25
N ALA A 127 0.86 -0.95 8.37
CA ALA A 127 1.84 -2.05 8.41
C ALA A 127 3.04 -1.85 7.47
N PRO A 128 3.79 -0.71 7.54
CA PRO A 128 4.74 -0.32 6.51
C PRO A 128 5.91 -1.30 6.35
N ALA A 129 6.10 -1.81 5.14
CA ALA A 129 7.08 -2.85 4.78
C ALA A 129 8.54 -2.33 4.74
N PHE A 130 8.98 -1.60 5.77
CA PHE A 130 10.37 -1.13 5.85
C PHE A 130 11.39 -2.24 6.10
N LYS A 131 10.93 -3.41 6.61
CA LYS A 131 11.73 -4.62 6.77
C LYS A 131 10.84 -5.85 6.87
N ASN A 132 11.14 -6.86 6.10
CA ASN A 132 10.45 -8.14 6.16
C ASN A 132 10.88 -8.92 7.40
N ARG A 133 9.95 -9.64 8.02
CA ARG A 133 10.22 -10.49 9.21
C ARG A 133 10.91 -11.78 8.82
N MET A 134 10.56 -12.32 7.66
CA MET A 134 11.12 -13.59 7.19
C MET A 134 12.59 -13.45 6.80
N LYS A 135 13.37 -14.43 7.25
CA LYS A 135 14.78 -14.55 6.94
C LYS A 135 15.00 -15.85 6.17
N PHE A 136 15.80 -15.76 5.13
CA PHE A 136 16.26 -16.94 4.39
C PHE A 136 17.73 -17.20 4.70
N PRO A 137 18.20 -18.45 4.64
CA PRO A 137 19.63 -18.76 4.77
C PRO A 137 20.41 -18.13 3.61
N LEU A 138 21.69 -17.82 3.86
CA LEU A 138 22.55 -17.17 2.86
C LEU A 138 22.61 -17.94 1.54
N SER A 139 22.63 -19.27 1.62
CA SER A 139 22.59 -20.13 0.41
C SER A 139 21.36 -19.92 -0.45
N ALA A 140 20.20 -19.71 0.15
CA ALA A 140 18.97 -19.36 -0.58
C ALA A 140 19.08 -17.99 -1.26
N TYR A 141 19.66 -16.99 -0.58
CA TYR A 141 19.92 -15.68 -1.21
C TYR A 141 20.85 -15.78 -2.40
N LEU A 142 21.96 -16.53 -2.29
CA LEU A 142 22.91 -16.73 -3.39
C LEU A 142 22.25 -17.44 -4.57
N LYS A 143 21.44 -18.47 -4.33
CA LYS A 143 20.65 -19.14 -5.36
C LYS A 143 19.66 -18.19 -6.03
N LEU A 144 18.92 -17.38 -5.25
CA LEU A 144 17.99 -16.42 -5.78
C LEU A 144 18.68 -15.33 -6.61
N VAL A 145 19.85 -14.85 -6.20
CA VAL A 145 20.64 -13.87 -6.96
C VAL A 145 21.11 -14.46 -8.29
N SER A 146 21.61 -15.70 -8.32
CA SER A 146 22.00 -16.35 -9.57
C SER A 146 20.81 -16.52 -10.52
N LEU A 147 19.66 -16.98 -10.00
CA LEU A 147 18.43 -17.09 -10.79
C LEU A 147 17.93 -15.74 -11.31
N LEU A 148 18.06 -14.67 -10.52
CA LEU A 148 17.68 -13.32 -10.93
C LEU A 148 18.50 -12.84 -12.14
N LEU A 149 19.78 -13.20 -12.23
CA LEU A 149 20.65 -12.80 -13.35
C LEU A 149 20.26 -13.51 -14.67
N PHE A 150 19.82 -14.77 -14.57
CA PHE A 150 19.49 -15.58 -15.74
C PHE A 150 18.00 -15.54 -16.11
N ASN A 151 17.11 -15.41 -15.11
CA ASN A 151 15.65 -15.37 -15.34
C ASN A 151 14.97 -14.43 -14.32
N PRO A 152 15.04 -13.10 -14.52
CA PRO A 152 14.46 -12.13 -13.59
C PRO A 152 12.93 -12.20 -13.53
N THR A 153 12.28 -12.77 -14.53
CA THR A 153 10.82 -12.94 -14.61
C THR A 153 10.32 -14.23 -13.96
N LEU A 154 11.23 -15.12 -13.55
CA LEU A 154 10.86 -16.34 -12.83
C LEU A 154 10.01 -16.00 -11.61
N THR A 155 8.80 -16.55 -11.56
CA THR A 155 7.89 -16.38 -10.44
C THR A 155 8.11 -17.47 -9.40
N VAL A 156 8.02 -17.08 -8.15
CA VAL A 156 8.10 -17.97 -6.98
C VAL A 156 6.92 -17.70 -6.07
N ASP A 157 6.53 -18.69 -5.28
CA ASP A 157 5.48 -18.52 -4.29
C ASP A 157 5.89 -17.47 -3.27
N VAL A 158 4.96 -16.60 -2.91
CA VAL A 158 5.18 -15.68 -1.80
C VAL A 158 5.07 -16.46 -0.50
N PRO A 159 5.98 -16.20 0.45
CA PRO A 159 6.11 -17.01 1.65
C PRO A 159 5.11 -16.60 2.75
N PHE A 160 3.85 -16.38 2.40
CA PHE A 160 2.76 -16.09 3.35
C PHE A 160 1.43 -16.64 2.85
N THR A 161 0.55 -16.94 3.79
CA THR A 161 -0.81 -17.44 3.54
C THR A 161 -1.84 -16.36 3.91
N SER A 162 -3.11 -16.59 3.55
CA SER A 162 -4.21 -15.68 3.86
C SER A 162 -4.42 -15.52 5.37
N GLU A 163 -4.23 -16.60 6.13
CA GLU A 163 -4.39 -16.64 7.58
C GLU A 163 -3.33 -15.81 8.33
N MET A 164 -2.19 -15.54 7.69
CA MET A 164 -1.18 -14.63 8.22
C MET A 164 -1.54 -13.16 8.00
N VAL A 165 -2.54 -12.90 7.16
CA VAL A 165 -2.93 -11.56 6.71
C VAL A 165 -4.13 -11.02 7.47
N THR A 166 -5.16 -11.86 7.71
CA THR A 166 -6.40 -11.48 8.40
C THR A 166 -6.97 -12.65 9.23
N ARG A 167 -7.70 -12.31 10.31
CA ARG A 167 -8.45 -13.26 11.14
C ARG A 167 -9.92 -13.35 10.74
N ASP A 168 -10.38 -12.49 9.82
CA ASP A 168 -11.78 -12.46 9.40
C ASP A 168 -12.10 -13.70 8.54
N PRO A 169 -12.91 -14.66 9.04
CA PRO A 169 -13.17 -15.92 8.36
C PRO A 169 -13.95 -15.73 7.05
N GLU A 170 -14.82 -14.73 6.99
CA GLU A 170 -15.59 -14.42 5.78
C GLU A 170 -14.65 -13.84 4.71
N TYR A 171 -13.76 -12.93 5.12
CA TYR A 171 -12.82 -12.35 4.18
C TYR A 171 -11.76 -13.34 3.71
N LEU A 172 -11.36 -14.30 4.57
CA LEU A 172 -10.48 -15.41 4.16
C LEU A 172 -11.08 -16.22 3.01
N GLN A 173 -12.40 -16.51 3.06
CA GLN A 173 -13.08 -17.18 1.95
C GLN A 173 -13.03 -16.34 0.67
N VAL A 174 -13.27 -15.02 0.76
CA VAL A 174 -13.19 -14.10 -0.38
C VAL A 174 -11.77 -14.09 -0.96
N MET A 175 -10.73 -13.98 -0.11
CA MET A 175 -9.34 -14.00 -0.56
C MET A 175 -8.95 -15.30 -1.24
N ASN A 176 -9.34 -16.45 -0.67
CA ASN A 176 -8.94 -17.75 -1.19
C ASN A 176 -9.69 -18.11 -2.49
N ALA A 177 -10.89 -17.56 -2.69
CA ALA A 177 -11.68 -17.75 -3.92
C ALA A 177 -11.32 -16.75 -5.03
N SER A 178 -10.65 -15.65 -4.70
CA SER A 178 -10.41 -14.57 -5.67
C SER A 178 -9.24 -14.89 -6.62
N PRO A 179 -9.47 -14.89 -7.95
CA PRO A 179 -8.40 -15.04 -8.93
C PRO A 179 -7.51 -13.79 -9.04
N ASP A 180 -7.94 -12.67 -8.44
CA ASP A 180 -7.22 -11.41 -8.43
C ASP A 180 -6.15 -11.37 -7.33
N GLU A 181 -6.30 -12.22 -6.28
CA GLU A 181 -5.29 -12.44 -5.24
C GLU A 181 -4.15 -13.31 -5.76
N LEU A 182 -2.93 -12.79 -5.70
CA LEU A 182 -1.75 -13.49 -6.19
C LEU A 182 -0.91 -14.07 -5.06
N ARG A 183 -0.56 -15.34 -5.18
CA ARG A 183 0.36 -16.03 -4.26
C ARG A 183 1.76 -16.22 -4.87
N VAL A 184 2.03 -15.54 -5.97
CA VAL A 184 3.32 -15.58 -6.66
C VAL A 184 3.86 -14.17 -6.92
N ALA A 185 5.18 -14.04 -6.94
CA ALA A 185 5.84 -12.83 -7.39
C ALA A 185 7.14 -13.19 -8.13
N SER A 186 7.55 -12.36 -9.10
CA SER A 186 8.81 -12.61 -9.79
C SER A 186 10.00 -12.28 -8.90
N LEU A 187 11.13 -12.94 -9.14
CA LEU A 187 12.38 -12.63 -8.45
C LEU A 187 12.71 -11.14 -8.54
N LYS A 188 12.54 -10.53 -9.72
CA LYS A 188 12.77 -9.11 -9.91
C LYS A 188 11.86 -8.24 -9.05
N CYS A 189 10.58 -8.58 -8.94
CA CYS A 189 9.64 -7.88 -8.05
C CYS A 189 10.13 -7.95 -6.60
N LEU A 190 10.47 -9.13 -6.11
CA LEU A 190 10.95 -9.33 -4.73
C LEU A 190 12.28 -8.60 -4.46
N PHE A 191 13.21 -8.62 -5.41
CA PHE A 191 14.48 -7.91 -5.25
C PHE A 191 14.35 -6.39 -5.25
N ASN A 192 13.30 -5.82 -5.86
CA ASN A 192 13.02 -4.39 -5.81
C ASN A 192 12.72 -3.89 -4.38
N PHE A 193 12.31 -4.76 -3.45
CA PHE A 193 12.16 -4.37 -2.04
C PHE A 193 13.46 -3.89 -1.41
N LEU A 194 14.59 -4.54 -1.70
CA LEU A 194 15.88 -4.21 -1.08
C LEU A 194 16.29 -2.75 -1.31
N PRO A 195 16.39 -2.24 -2.57
CA PRO A 195 16.71 -0.84 -2.81
C PRO A 195 15.61 0.11 -2.33
N ALA A 196 14.32 -0.29 -2.35
CA ALA A 196 13.23 0.53 -1.85
C ALA A 196 13.32 0.71 -0.33
N GLN A 197 13.55 -0.36 0.43
CA GLN A 197 13.73 -0.34 1.89
C GLN A 197 15.01 0.40 2.31
N ALA A 198 16.12 0.20 1.60
CA ALA A 198 17.36 0.95 1.84
C ALA A 198 17.19 2.45 1.51
N GLY A 199 16.48 2.74 0.43
CA GLY A 199 16.15 4.10 -0.01
C GLY A 199 15.30 4.85 1.00
N SER A 200 14.32 4.21 1.62
CA SER A 200 13.44 4.83 2.63
C SER A 200 14.22 5.48 3.76
N ARG A 201 15.30 4.84 4.23
CA ARG A 201 16.13 5.37 5.32
C ARG A 201 16.83 6.68 4.95
N ARG A 202 17.20 6.83 3.67
CA ARG A 202 17.83 8.06 3.16
C ARG A 202 16.78 9.14 2.88
N LEU A 203 15.64 8.72 2.32
CA LEU A 203 14.53 9.61 1.97
C LEU A 203 13.82 10.16 3.21
N ALA A 204 13.81 9.44 4.33
CA ALA A 204 13.17 9.86 5.58
C ALA A 204 13.53 11.28 6.01
N LYS A 205 14.78 11.71 5.77
CA LYS A 205 15.26 13.07 6.07
C LYS A 205 14.59 14.18 5.23
N LYS A 206 13.96 13.80 4.11
CA LYS A 206 13.27 14.70 3.17
C LYS A 206 11.76 14.71 3.35
N LEU A 207 11.23 13.88 4.26
CA LEU A 207 9.80 13.81 4.48
C LEU A 207 9.31 15.11 5.12
N ALA A 208 8.38 15.78 4.43
CA ALA A 208 7.75 17.02 4.86
C ALA A 208 6.21 16.93 4.92
N VAL A 209 5.67 15.74 4.72
CA VAL A 209 4.23 15.49 4.67
C VAL A 209 3.76 14.96 6.02
N PRO A 210 2.67 15.50 6.63
CA PRO A 210 2.04 14.93 7.81
C PRO A 210 1.83 13.43 7.66
N THR A 211 2.18 12.65 8.69
CA THR A 211 2.22 11.19 8.52
C THR A 211 1.60 10.46 9.70
N LEU A 212 0.63 9.56 9.40
CA LEU A 212 0.04 8.61 10.31
C LEU A 212 0.62 7.21 10.09
N PHE A 213 1.12 6.59 11.16
CA PHE A 213 1.55 5.20 11.18
C PHE A 213 0.53 4.34 11.93
N LEU A 214 0.09 3.25 11.31
CA LEU A 214 -0.80 2.25 11.90
C LEU A 214 -0.05 0.92 11.98
N ILE A 215 0.22 0.46 13.20
CA ILE A 215 1.10 -0.69 13.46
C ILE A 215 0.28 -1.86 14.02
N PRO A 216 0.16 -2.98 13.28
CA PRO A 216 -0.42 -4.21 13.82
C PRO A 216 0.49 -4.83 14.87
N GLY A 217 -0.09 -5.36 15.95
CA GLY A 217 0.66 -5.99 17.06
C GLY A 217 1.04 -7.43 16.79
N VAL A 218 0.30 -8.14 15.94
CA VAL A 218 0.50 -9.55 15.61
C VAL A 218 0.89 -9.70 14.12
N ASP A 219 1.92 -8.96 13.68
CA ASP A 219 2.38 -9.03 12.29
C ASP A 219 3.39 -10.17 12.10
N LEU A 220 3.03 -11.14 11.26
CA LEU A 220 3.89 -12.28 10.92
C LEU A 220 4.76 -12.03 9.67
N LEU A 221 4.48 -10.96 8.91
CA LEU A 221 5.10 -10.66 7.62
C LEU A 221 6.18 -9.58 7.72
N ILE A 222 5.90 -8.52 8.48
CA ILE A 222 6.73 -7.33 8.59
C ILE A 222 7.29 -7.18 10.01
N ASP A 223 8.55 -6.76 10.12
CA ASP A 223 9.18 -6.40 11.38
C ASP A 223 8.66 -5.01 11.81
N GLU A 224 7.66 -4.98 12.68
CA GLU A 224 7.02 -3.75 13.18
C GLU A 224 8.00 -2.79 13.87
N ARG A 225 9.11 -3.34 14.42
CA ARG A 225 10.18 -2.53 15.04
C ARG A 225 10.85 -1.61 14.02
N ALA A 226 10.88 -2.02 12.75
CA ALA A 226 11.43 -1.17 11.69
C ALA A 226 10.51 0.03 11.42
N GLY A 227 9.19 -0.14 11.47
CA GLY A 227 8.19 0.93 11.38
C GLY A 227 8.34 1.92 12.52
N ARG A 228 8.38 1.43 13.76
CA ARG A 228 8.58 2.26 14.98
C ARG A 228 9.90 3.02 14.94
N LYS A 229 10.99 2.37 14.56
CA LYS A 229 12.30 3.00 14.43
C LYS A 229 12.31 4.06 13.32
N MET A 230 11.58 3.82 12.23
CA MET A 230 11.41 4.83 11.18
C MET A 230 10.66 6.04 11.73
N PHE A 231 9.50 5.83 12.37
CA PHE A 231 8.70 6.87 13.00
C PHE A 231 9.52 7.76 13.95
N GLN A 232 10.31 7.15 14.85
CA GLN A 232 11.15 7.88 15.80
C GLN A 232 12.16 8.80 15.10
N LYS A 233 12.70 8.38 13.94
CA LYS A 233 13.75 9.11 13.20
C LYS A 233 13.22 10.17 12.24
N LEU A 234 11.91 10.24 12.02
CA LEU A 234 11.34 11.24 11.13
C LEU A 234 11.49 12.65 11.72
N PRO A 235 12.01 13.61 10.95
CA PRO A 235 12.16 15.00 11.39
C PRO A 235 10.85 15.79 11.23
N LEU A 236 9.73 15.18 11.60
CA LEU A 236 8.39 15.77 11.48
C LEU A 236 7.83 16.09 12.88
N ALA A 237 7.24 17.27 13.05
CA ALA A 237 6.41 17.58 14.19
C ALA A 237 5.02 16.94 14.07
N ASP A 238 4.40 16.99 12.88
CA ASP A 238 3.09 16.40 12.62
C ASP A 238 3.24 14.93 12.16
N LYS A 239 3.46 14.06 13.14
CA LYS A 239 3.47 12.61 12.98
C LYS A 239 2.73 11.93 14.11
N THR A 240 1.94 10.93 13.79
CA THR A 240 1.15 10.14 14.75
C THR A 240 1.43 8.65 14.52
N LEU A 241 1.48 7.87 15.60
CA LEU A 241 1.57 6.42 15.55
C LEU A 241 0.48 5.84 16.44
N LEU A 242 -0.30 4.92 15.86
CA LEU A 242 -1.34 4.18 16.55
C LEU A 242 -1.06 2.69 16.49
N ASP A 243 -1.29 2.01 17.60
CA ASP A 243 -1.06 0.59 17.78
C ASP A 243 -2.37 -0.19 17.78
N TYR A 244 -2.33 -1.35 17.11
CA TYR A 244 -3.45 -2.32 17.07
C TYR A 244 -2.95 -3.68 17.56
N PRO A 245 -2.84 -3.86 18.90
CA PRO A 245 -2.09 -4.96 19.52
C PRO A 245 -2.62 -6.35 19.14
N ASP A 246 -3.94 -6.46 18.89
CA ASP A 246 -4.58 -7.74 18.63
C ASP A 246 -4.82 -8.02 17.13
N MET A 247 -4.42 -7.10 16.23
CA MET A 247 -4.69 -7.23 14.80
C MET A 247 -3.50 -7.84 14.04
N LEU A 248 -3.84 -8.60 12.99
CA LEU A 248 -2.90 -9.14 12.04
C LEU A 248 -2.45 -8.09 11.02
N HIS A 249 -1.67 -8.52 10.02
CA HIS A 249 -0.95 -7.68 9.07
C HIS A 249 -1.81 -6.65 8.33
N ALA A 250 -2.95 -7.08 7.76
CA ALA A 250 -3.79 -6.22 6.93
C ALA A 250 -4.93 -5.58 7.73
N LEU A 251 -4.64 -4.45 8.37
CA LEU A 251 -5.61 -3.75 9.23
C LEU A 251 -6.87 -3.32 8.47
N SER A 252 -6.78 -3.14 7.14
CA SER A 252 -7.91 -2.72 6.29
C SER A 252 -8.99 -3.79 6.10
N ILE A 253 -8.67 -5.05 6.40
CA ILE A 253 -9.55 -6.20 6.19
C ILE A 253 -9.62 -7.15 7.40
N ASP A 254 -8.91 -6.85 8.48
CA ASP A 254 -8.92 -7.70 9.68
C ASP A 254 -10.13 -7.39 10.57
N LEU A 255 -10.40 -8.27 11.55
CA LEU A 255 -11.40 -8.03 12.58
C LEU A 255 -11.01 -6.80 13.41
N GLY A 256 -11.96 -5.87 13.60
CA GLY A 256 -11.72 -4.59 14.27
C GLY A 256 -11.33 -3.45 13.31
N ARG A 257 -11.39 -3.66 12.00
CA ARG A 257 -11.08 -2.66 10.96
C ARG A 257 -11.86 -1.35 11.09
N GLU A 258 -13.07 -1.38 11.65
CA GLU A 258 -13.89 -0.18 11.84
C GLU A 258 -13.18 0.86 12.74
N LYS A 259 -12.48 0.39 13.79
CA LYS A 259 -11.65 1.27 14.62
C LYS A 259 -10.54 1.90 13.80
N VAL A 260 -9.86 1.12 12.97
CA VAL A 260 -8.79 1.60 12.06
C VAL A 260 -9.33 2.70 11.14
N PHE A 261 -10.52 2.49 10.56
CA PHE A 261 -11.14 3.44 9.65
C PHE A 261 -11.53 4.76 10.34
N ASN A 262 -12.06 4.67 11.55
CA ASN A 262 -12.38 5.85 12.36
C ASN A 262 -11.12 6.61 12.77
N ASP A 263 -10.07 5.93 13.21
CA ASP A 263 -8.78 6.55 13.57
C ASP A 263 -8.13 7.27 12.36
N ILE A 264 -8.27 6.69 11.14
CA ILE A 264 -7.82 7.35 9.89
C ILE A 264 -8.62 8.64 9.65
N LEU A 265 -9.95 8.57 9.78
CA LEU A 265 -10.83 9.72 9.58
C LEU A 265 -10.56 10.83 10.60
N ASP A 266 -10.44 10.48 11.87
CA ASP A 266 -10.17 11.44 12.96
C ASP A 266 -8.83 12.17 12.73
N TRP A 267 -7.84 11.44 12.18
CA TRP A 267 -6.56 12.06 11.84
C TRP A 267 -6.63 12.92 10.58
N VAL A 268 -7.40 12.52 9.55
CA VAL A 268 -7.50 13.23 8.28
C VAL A 268 -8.44 14.42 8.34
N ALA A 269 -9.59 14.32 9.05
CA ALA A 269 -10.65 15.33 9.02
C ALA A 269 -10.17 16.78 9.34
N PRO A 270 -9.34 17.02 10.36
CA PRO A 270 -8.83 18.37 10.64
C PRO A 270 -7.81 18.88 9.61
N ARG A 271 -7.33 18.01 8.70
CA ARG A 271 -6.34 18.31 7.65
C ARG A 271 -6.96 18.40 6.26
N ALA A 272 -8.25 18.00 6.11
CA ALA A 272 -8.99 17.96 4.85
C ALA A 272 -9.36 19.36 4.31
#